data_0a40b76b348ce842004d5fa1b979d888
#
_entry.id   0a40b76b348ce842004d5fa1b979d888
#
_cell.length_a   1.000
_cell.length_b   1.000
_cell.length_c   1.000
_cell.angle_alpha   90.00
_cell.angle_beta   90.00
_cell.angle_gamma   90.00
#
_symmetry.space_group_name_H-M   'P 1'
#
loop_
_entity.id
_entity.type
_entity.pdbx_description
1 polymer ?
#
loop_
_entity_poly.entity_id
_entity_poly.type
_entity_poly.pdbx_seq_one_letter_code
_entity_poly.pdbx_strand_id
1 'polypeptide(L)'
;MKGHMFMKATVLSDNIPAENLGCEWGLSIFIEYHGKHILLDAGASGLFLKNADVLGLNMKDVDFGVLSHAHYDHADGIPEFFRVNSFAPFYFRETTGENCCKGVWNYKKYISILQKKPGCPGI
;
A
#
# COMPACT_ATOMS: atom_id res chain seq x y z
N MET A 1 -4.83 16.10 -24.00
CA MET A 1 -4.83 17.51 -23.69
C MET A 1 -3.48 17.94 -23.16
N LYS A 2 -2.85 18.80 -23.87
CA LYS A 2 -1.54 19.25 -23.47
C LYS A 2 -1.58 20.10 -22.24
N GLY A 3 -0.63 19.93 -21.37
CA GLY A 3 -0.53 20.73 -20.17
C GLY A 3 -1.42 20.32 -19.04
N HIS A 4 -2.27 19.34 -19.23
CA HIS A 4 -3.09 18.86 -18.14
C HIS A 4 -2.39 17.76 -17.39
N MET A 5 -2.23 17.97 -16.10
CA MET A 5 -1.63 17.00 -15.20
C MET A 5 -2.70 16.44 -14.31
N PHE A 6 -3.10 15.23 -14.60
CA PHE A 6 -4.08 14.57 -13.78
C PHE A 6 -3.45 13.80 -12.68
N MET A 7 -4.04 13.88 -11.52
CA MET A 7 -3.82 12.90 -10.49
C MET A 7 -5.15 12.22 -10.23
N LYS A 8 -5.17 10.91 -10.31
CA LYS A 8 -6.35 10.13 -9.98
C LYS A 8 -6.02 9.27 -8.79
N ALA A 9 -6.83 9.37 -7.76
CA ALA A 9 -6.68 8.56 -6.57
C ALA A 9 -7.90 7.66 -6.42
N THR A 10 -7.66 6.36 -6.30
CA THR A 10 -8.72 5.38 -6.14
C THR A 10 -8.54 4.72 -4.78
N VAL A 11 -9.52 4.83 -3.91
CA VAL A 11 -9.46 4.19 -2.59
C VAL A 11 -9.71 2.70 -2.80
N LEU A 12 -8.72 1.89 -2.48
CA LEU A 12 -8.83 0.44 -2.60
C LEU A 12 -9.42 -0.19 -1.35
N SER A 13 -9.13 0.36 -0.19
CA SER A 13 -9.77 -0.09 1.04
C SER A 13 -9.84 1.04 2.03
N ASP A 14 -10.93 1.09 2.75
CA ASP A 14 -11.13 1.95 3.91
C ASP A 14 -12.21 1.31 4.76
N ASN A 15 -12.67 2.00 5.81
CA ASN A 15 -13.64 1.43 6.73
C ASN A 15 -15.09 1.77 6.37
N ILE A 16 -15.32 2.26 5.15
CA ILE A 16 -16.66 2.57 4.68
C ILE A 16 -17.01 1.60 3.56
N PRO A 17 -18.10 0.83 3.71
CA PRO A 17 -18.49 -0.10 2.67
C PRO A 17 -18.95 0.63 1.41
N ALA A 18 -18.64 0.05 0.27
CA ALA A 18 -19.11 0.56 -1.00
C ALA A 18 -19.67 -0.62 -1.80
N GLU A 19 -20.47 -0.29 -2.80
CA GLU A 19 -21.10 -1.32 -3.62
C GLU A 19 -20.03 -2.21 -4.26
N ASN A 20 -20.17 -3.50 -4.08
CA ASN A 20 -19.27 -4.52 -4.65
C ASN A 20 -17.85 -4.50 -4.09
N LEU A 21 -17.56 -3.66 -3.11
CA LEU A 21 -16.25 -3.59 -2.51
C LEU A 21 -16.33 -3.94 -1.03
N GLY A 22 -15.35 -4.68 -0.56
CA GLY A 22 -15.23 -4.95 0.87
C GLY A 22 -14.70 -3.74 1.62
N CYS A 23 -14.87 -3.75 2.93
CA CYS A 23 -14.33 -2.71 3.80
C CYS A 23 -13.63 -3.35 4.99
N GLU A 24 -12.73 -2.60 5.57
CA GLU A 24 -12.02 -3.02 6.77
C GLU A 24 -11.48 -1.78 7.46
N TRP A 25 -11.08 -1.90 8.70
CA TRP A 25 -10.35 -0.84 9.35
C TRP A 25 -8.94 -0.82 8.80
N GLY A 26 -8.74 0.01 7.80
CA GLY A 26 -7.47 0.07 7.08
C GLY A 26 -7.59 0.95 5.87
N LEU A 27 -6.46 1.43 5.37
CA LEU A 27 -6.45 2.34 4.24
C LEU A 27 -5.46 1.87 3.18
N SER A 28 -5.89 1.92 1.92
CA SER A 28 -5.02 1.72 0.77
C SER A 28 -5.55 2.56 -0.38
N ILE A 29 -4.67 3.32 -1.01
CA ILE A 29 -5.04 4.21 -2.10
C ILE A 29 -4.12 3.97 -3.28
N PHE A 30 -4.71 3.80 -4.46
CA PHE A 30 -3.99 3.65 -5.70
C PHE A 30 -3.97 5.01 -6.40
N ILE A 31 -2.78 5.53 -6.66
CA ILE A 31 -2.60 6.87 -7.22
C ILE A 31 -1.98 6.76 -8.61
N GLU A 32 -2.59 7.44 -9.57
CA GLU A 32 -2.07 7.54 -10.92
C GLU A 32 -1.66 9.00 -11.16
N TYR A 33 -0.38 9.21 -11.43
CA TYR A 33 0.14 10.55 -11.57
C TYR A 33 1.34 10.56 -12.51
N HIS A 34 1.30 11.39 -13.52
CA HIS A 34 2.39 11.51 -14.51
C HIS A 34 2.80 10.18 -15.13
N GLY A 35 1.83 9.31 -15.38
CA GLY A 35 2.10 7.99 -15.93
C GLY A 35 2.69 7.01 -14.93
N LYS A 36 2.80 7.39 -13.67
CA LYS A 36 3.26 6.51 -12.60
C LYS A 36 2.08 5.98 -11.81
N HIS A 37 2.22 4.76 -11.32
CA HIS A 37 1.23 4.12 -10.49
C HIS A 37 1.84 3.91 -9.11
N ILE A 38 1.21 4.50 -8.11
CA ILE A 38 1.74 4.53 -6.75
C ILE A 38 0.72 3.89 -5.82
N LEU A 39 1.18 3.00 -4.95
CA LEU A 39 0.32 2.45 -3.90
C LEU A 39 0.67 3.15 -2.59
N LEU A 40 -0.29 3.87 -2.03
CA LEU A 40 -0.13 4.51 -0.73
C LEU A 40 -0.83 3.63 0.30
N ASP A 41 -0.06 3.05 1.17
CA ASP A 41 -0.51 2.13 2.21
C ASP A 41 -1.20 0.90 1.62
N ALA A 42 -1.31 -0.15 2.40
CA ALA A 42 -1.80 -1.44 1.90
C ALA A 42 -2.88 -2.07 2.79
N GLY A 43 -3.48 -1.28 3.68
CA GLY A 43 -4.53 -1.77 4.53
C GLY A 43 -4.07 -2.76 5.59
N ALA A 44 -5.03 -3.43 6.19
CA ALA A 44 -4.77 -4.36 7.28
C ALA A 44 -4.63 -5.81 6.80
N SER A 45 -4.95 -6.07 5.54
CA SER A 45 -4.99 -7.43 5.01
C SER A 45 -4.84 -7.39 3.49
N GLY A 46 -5.17 -8.48 2.83
CA GLY A 46 -5.19 -8.51 1.37
C GLY A 46 -6.45 -7.95 0.75
N LEU A 47 -7.31 -7.30 1.50
CA LEU A 47 -8.58 -6.80 0.97
C LEU A 47 -8.38 -5.83 -0.19
N PHE A 48 -7.36 -4.98 -0.11
CA PHE A 48 -7.10 -4.02 -1.19
C PHE A 48 -6.87 -4.72 -2.54
N LEU A 49 -6.31 -5.92 -2.52
CA LEU A 49 -6.12 -6.69 -3.76
C LEU A 49 -7.43 -7.14 -4.34
N LYS A 50 -8.34 -7.61 -3.51
CA LYS A 50 -9.67 -8.03 -3.98
C LYS A 50 -10.43 -6.85 -4.55
N ASN A 51 -10.38 -5.72 -3.87
CA ASN A 51 -11.07 -4.53 -4.35
C ASN A 51 -10.43 -4.00 -5.64
N ALA A 52 -9.11 -4.07 -5.76
CA ALA A 52 -8.43 -3.69 -6.99
C ALA A 52 -8.93 -4.54 -8.17
N ASP A 53 -9.08 -5.84 -7.96
CA ASP A 53 -9.59 -6.72 -9.01
C ASP A 53 -11.00 -6.30 -9.46
N VAL A 54 -11.88 -6.00 -8.50
CA VAL A 54 -13.24 -5.55 -8.84
C VAL A 54 -13.20 -4.26 -9.64
N LEU A 55 -12.26 -3.38 -9.32
CA LEU A 55 -12.12 -2.09 -9.99
C LEU A 55 -11.33 -2.17 -11.31
N GLY A 56 -10.84 -3.35 -11.66
CA GLY A 56 -10.08 -3.52 -12.88
C GLY A 56 -8.66 -2.98 -12.80
N LEU A 57 -8.12 -2.83 -11.61
CA LEU A 57 -6.76 -2.34 -11.40
C LEU A 57 -5.82 -3.49 -11.10
N ASN A 58 -4.67 -3.48 -11.77
CA ASN A 58 -3.69 -4.55 -11.62
C ASN A 58 -2.53 -4.05 -10.77
N MET A 59 -2.34 -4.66 -9.61
CA MET A 59 -1.27 -4.25 -8.71
C MET A 59 0.12 -4.56 -9.27
N LYS A 60 0.23 -5.39 -10.31
CA LYS A 60 1.50 -5.58 -11.00
C LYS A 60 1.95 -4.33 -11.73
N ASP A 61 1.04 -3.41 -11.98
CA ASP A 61 1.36 -2.16 -12.66
C ASP A 61 1.88 -1.09 -11.71
N VAL A 62 1.88 -1.33 -10.41
CA VAL A 62 2.39 -0.37 -9.44
C VAL A 62 3.88 -0.20 -9.62
N ASP A 63 4.30 1.05 -9.77
CA ASP A 63 5.72 1.39 -9.94
C ASP A 63 6.44 1.44 -8.60
N PHE A 64 5.78 1.96 -7.58
CA PHE A 64 6.34 1.95 -6.23
C PHE A 64 5.23 2.18 -5.22
N GLY A 65 5.49 1.76 -4.00
CA GLY A 65 4.59 1.99 -2.88
C GLY A 65 5.20 2.93 -1.86
N VAL A 66 4.36 3.52 -1.04
CA VAL A 66 4.77 4.39 0.06
C VAL A 66 3.96 4.01 1.29
N LEU A 67 4.64 3.83 2.40
CA LEU A 67 4.00 3.58 3.68
C LEU A 67 3.98 4.85 4.49
N SER A 68 2.78 5.32 4.84
CA SER A 68 2.64 6.56 5.60
C SER A 68 3.13 6.39 7.04
N HIS A 69 2.81 5.27 7.66
CA HIS A 69 3.25 4.96 9.02
C HIS A 69 3.00 3.48 9.27
N ALA A 70 3.63 2.93 10.31
CA ALA A 70 3.67 1.48 10.51
C ALA A 70 2.55 0.95 11.41
N HIS A 71 1.38 1.56 11.38
CA HIS A 71 0.23 0.97 12.04
C HIS A 71 -0.29 -0.20 11.21
N TYR A 72 -0.82 -1.22 11.88
CA TYR A 72 -1.22 -2.45 11.21
C TYR A 72 -2.24 -2.22 10.11
N ASP A 73 -3.12 -1.25 10.31
CA ASP A 73 -4.21 -0.96 9.39
C ASP A 73 -3.76 -0.23 8.13
N HIS A 74 -2.47 0.08 8.04
CA HIS A 74 -1.86 0.68 6.85
C HIS A 74 -0.77 -0.21 6.28
N ALA A 75 -0.19 -1.06 7.10
CA ALA A 75 1.04 -1.76 6.76
C ALA A 75 0.88 -3.28 6.59
N ASP A 76 -0.09 -3.89 7.23
CA ASP A 76 -0.15 -5.36 7.27
C ASP A 76 -0.49 -6.00 5.93
N GLY A 77 -1.00 -5.22 4.98
CA GLY A 77 -1.24 -5.73 3.63
C GLY A 77 0.01 -5.78 2.75
N ILE A 78 1.12 -5.18 3.17
CA ILE A 78 2.31 -5.10 2.32
C ILE A 78 2.86 -6.48 1.93
N PRO A 79 2.92 -7.47 2.82
CA PRO A 79 3.35 -8.80 2.38
C PRO A 79 2.48 -9.37 1.26
N GLU A 80 1.19 -9.08 1.29
CA GLU A 80 0.29 -9.52 0.22
C GLU A 80 0.60 -8.81 -1.08
N PHE A 81 0.93 -7.52 -1.02
CA PHE A 81 1.35 -6.78 -2.21
C PHE A 81 2.59 -7.43 -2.83
N PHE A 82 3.57 -7.77 -2.01
CA PHE A 82 4.81 -8.36 -2.53
C PHE A 82 4.60 -9.74 -3.17
N ARG A 83 3.52 -10.41 -2.85
CA ARG A 83 3.21 -11.68 -3.51
C ARG A 83 2.79 -11.47 -4.95
N VAL A 84 2.17 -10.35 -5.26
CA VAL A 84 1.69 -10.07 -6.62
C VAL A 84 2.62 -9.14 -7.38
N ASN A 85 3.44 -8.38 -6.69
CA ASN A 85 4.40 -7.47 -7.33
C ASN A 85 5.73 -7.55 -6.60
N SER A 86 6.67 -8.30 -7.18
CA SER A 86 7.97 -8.51 -6.55
C SER A 86 9.02 -7.50 -6.98
N PHE A 87 8.66 -6.57 -7.86
CA PHE A 87 9.63 -5.63 -8.43
C PHE A 87 9.52 -4.23 -7.84
N ALA A 88 8.33 -3.77 -7.53
CA ALA A 88 8.13 -2.42 -7.06
C ALA A 88 8.77 -2.22 -5.68
N PRO A 89 9.56 -1.17 -5.50
CA PRO A 89 10.04 -0.83 -4.15
C PRO A 89 8.91 -0.26 -3.33
N PHE A 90 9.03 -0.41 -2.02
CA PHE A 90 8.07 0.17 -1.09
C PHE A 90 8.86 1.07 -0.15
N TYR A 91 8.59 2.36 -0.20
CA TYR A 91 9.33 3.37 0.54
C TYR A 91 8.70 3.62 1.89
N PHE A 92 9.53 3.82 2.89
CA PHE A 92 9.09 4.14 4.24
C PHE A 92 10.20 4.90 4.95
N ARG A 93 9.82 5.65 5.98
CA ARG A 93 10.82 6.39 6.76
C ARG A 93 11.63 5.43 7.61
N GLU A 94 12.89 5.76 7.83
CA GLU A 94 13.73 4.89 8.64
C GLU A 94 13.26 4.80 10.09
N THR A 95 12.50 5.78 10.57
CA THR A 95 11.93 5.76 11.91
C THR A 95 10.51 5.19 11.96
N THR A 96 10.07 4.58 10.88
CA THR A 96 8.70 4.07 10.77
C THR A 96 8.30 3.19 11.95
N GLY A 97 9.19 2.33 12.41
CA GLY A 97 8.88 1.41 13.51
C GLY A 97 8.68 2.10 14.86
N GLU A 98 9.14 3.32 15.01
CA GLU A 98 9.04 4.01 16.30
C GLU A 98 7.61 4.39 16.64
N ASN A 99 6.76 4.52 15.64
CA ASN A 99 5.38 4.92 15.82
C ASN A 99 4.41 3.75 15.84
N CYS A 100 4.93 2.54 15.88
CA CYS A 100 4.09 1.36 15.99
C CYS A 100 3.61 1.25 17.42
N CYS A 101 2.35 1.53 17.65
CA CYS A 101 1.84 1.72 19.00
C CYS A 101 1.29 0.47 19.66
N LYS A 102 1.17 -0.63 18.97
CA LYS A 102 0.64 -1.84 19.57
C LYS A 102 1.75 -2.84 19.79
N GLY A 103 2.01 -3.13 21.06
CA GLY A 103 3.05 -4.05 21.43
C GLY A 103 2.87 -5.47 20.91
N VAL A 104 1.65 -5.84 20.60
CA VAL A 104 1.39 -7.17 20.08
C VAL A 104 1.79 -7.31 18.63
N TRP A 105 1.91 -6.24 17.93
CA TRP A 105 2.24 -6.30 16.52
C TRP A 105 3.75 -6.37 16.34
N ASN A 106 4.18 -7.30 15.52
CA ASN A 106 5.61 -7.55 15.35
C ASN A 106 6.18 -6.69 14.22
N TYR A 107 6.32 -5.41 14.47
CA TYR A 107 6.80 -4.49 13.47
C TYR A 107 8.25 -4.78 13.05
N LYS A 108 9.05 -5.36 13.93
CA LYS A 108 10.42 -5.69 13.57
C LYS A 108 10.48 -6.73 12.47
N LYS A 109 9.62 -7.74 12.56
CA LYS A 109 9.51 -8.73 11.50
C LYS A 109 9.05 -8.09 10.22
N TYR A 110 8.11 -7.18 10.33
CA TYR A 110 7.53 -6.47 9.22
C TYR A 110 8.59 -5.63 8.51
N ILE A 111 9.30 -4.81 9.26
CA ILE A 111 10.38 -3.99 8.72
C ILE A 111 11.45 -4.85 8.07
N SER A 112 11.76 -5.99 8.68
CA SER A 112 12.72 -6.92 8.10
C SER A 112 12.27 -7.41 6.72
N ILE A 113 10.97 -7.68 6.56
CA ILE A 113 10.44 -8.09 5.27
C ILE A 113 10.60 -6.97 4.25
N LEU A 114 10.25 -5.76 4.63
CA LEU A 114 10.40 -4.61 3.74
C LEU A 114 11.84 -4.40 3.32
N GLN A 115 12.75 -4.47 4.26
CA GLN A 115 14.16 -4.23 4.00
C GLN A 115 14.79 -5.29 3.11
N LYS A 116 14.23 -6.50 3.13
CA LYS A 116 14.77 -7.59 2.32
C LYS A 116 14.31 -7.52 0.88
N LYS A 117 13.31 -6.70 0.55
CA LYS A 117 12.84 -6.59 -0.81
C LYS A 117 13.79 -5.71 -1.61
N PRO A 118 14.18 -6.14 -2.79
CA PRO A 118 14.99 -5.29 -3.67
C PRO A 118 14.25 -3.99 -3.95
N GLY A 119 14.95 -2.89 -3.86
CA GLY A 119 14.35 -1.60 -4.16
C GLY A 119 13.44 -1.05 -3.09
N CYS A 120 13.52 -1.54 -1.86
CA CYS A 120 12.71 -1.08 -0.73
C CYS A 120 13.56 -0.29 0.26
N PRO A 121 14.07 0.86 -0.09
CA PRO A 121 14.91 1.64 0.82
C PRO A 121 14.08 2.35 1.87
N GLY A 122 14.69 2.61 3.02
CA GLY A 122 14.12 3.52 3.99
C GLY A 122 14.18 4.95 3.48
N ILE A 123 13.24 5.76 3.89
CA ILE A 123 13.22 7.16 3.51
C ILE A 123 13.38 8.06 4.71
#